data_e9f32e3ec73ecd7ec281c7132df16a00
#
_entry.id   e9f32e3ec73ecd7ec281c7132df16a00
#
_cell.length_a   1.000
_cell.length_b   1.000
_cell.length_c   1.000
_cell.angle_alpha   90.00
_cell.angle_beta   90.00
_cell.angle_gamma   90.00
#
_symmetry.space_group_name_H-M   'P 1'
#
loop_
_entity.id
_entity.type
_entity.pdbx_description
1 polymer ?
#
loop_
_entity_poly.entity_id
_entity_poly.type
_entity_poly.pdbx_seq_one_letter_code
_entity_poly.pdbx_strand_id
1 'polypeptide(L)'
;MAMSNIDHIVIGAANLENATKKVEGLLQTKFSTSGKHSLMATHNRLARLQNSVYMEIIAIDPSASFPKSCFQEKRWFSLDSATTQRRLLKGPQPLCWVVAVNNIEQSASNCGYSPGRITEMSRDDFRWRLTVPNNGDLSAGGILPVLIEWPKGKNPAEAMPKSDLVLKEVTLIHPNPNYIELILSAMDIAGPITIKFGEPAIQFKFKTPNGNNVVFSENCLAEGQDPTTAEQY
;
A
#
# COMPACT_ATOMS: atom_id res chain seq x y z
N MET A 1 21.41 -0.18 -12.98
CA MET A 1 20.53 -1.13 -12.25
C MET A 1 19.22 -1.20 -13.03
N ALA A 2 18.48 -2.30 -12.95
CA ALA A 2 17.15 -2.32 -13.57
C ALA A 2 16.22 -1.42 -12.76
N MET A 3 15.48 -0.53 -13.42
CA MET A 3 14.54 0.41 -12.84
C MET A 3 13.47 -0.33 -12.02
N SER A 4 13.29 0.04 -10.76
CA SER A 4 12.23 -0.47 -9.89
C SER A 4 10.94 0.33 -10.13
N ASN A 5 9.78 -0.32 -10.02
CA ASN A 5 8.50 0.33 -10.30
C ASN A 5 7.54 0.16 -9.12
N ILE A 6 6.60 1.09 -8.97
CA ILE A 6 5.48 0.89 -8.05
C ILE A 6 4.69 -0.32 -8.52
N ASP A 7 4.58 -1.33 -7.67
CA ASP A 7 3.76 -2.53 -7.89
C ASP A 7 2.31 -2.26 -7.49
N HIS A 8 2.12 -1.83 -6.25
CA HIS A 8 0.80 -1.49 -5.73
C HIS A 8 0.85 -0.53 -4.54
N ILE A 9 -0.30 -0.02 -4.19
CA ILE A 9 -0.54 0.76 -2.99
C ILE A 9 -1.49 0.02 -2.06
N VAL A 10 -1.33 0.20 -0.74
CA VAL A 10 -2.06 -0.54 0.27
C VAL A 10 -2.94 0.41 1.09
N ILE A 11 -4.23 0.12 1.12
CA ILE A 11 -5.25 0.76 1.94
C ILE A 11 -5.67 -0.22 3.04
N GLY A 12 -5.44 0.13 4.29
CA GLY A 12 -5.91 -0.66 5.43
C GLY A 12 -7.36 -0.39 5.77
N ALA A 13 -8.03 -1.38 6.32
CA ALA A 13 -9.41 -1.29 6.75
C ALA A 13 -9.68 -2.09 8.03
N ALA A 14 -10.61 -1.61 8.86
CA ALA A 14 -11.12 -2.38 9.99
C ALA A 14 -12.11 -3.46 9.53
N ASN A 15 -12.86 -3.20 8.45
CA ASN A 15 -13.80 -4.13 7.83
C ASN A 15 -13.65 -4.07 6.32
N LEU A 16 -13.28 -5.19 5.70
CA LEU A 16 -12.99 -5.28 4.28
C LEU A 16 -14.19 -4.90 3.40
N GLU A 17 -15.36 -5.43 3.71
CA GLU A 17 -16.57 -5.23 2.89
C GLU A 17 -17.04 -3.76 2.89
N ASN A 18 -17.09 -3.16 4.08
CA ASN A 18 -17.50 -1.76 4.22
C ASN A 18 -16.51 -0.81 3.55
N ALA A 19 -15.20 -1.07 3.73
CA ALA A 19 -14.15 -0.31 3.08
C ALA A 19 -14.22 -0.42 1.56
N THR A 20 -14.40 -1.64 1.04
CA THR A 20 -14.54 -1.87 -0.41
C THR A 20 -15.68 -1.05 -0.99
N LYS A 21 -16.88 -1.13 -0.41
CA LYS A 21 -18.04 -0.35 -0.88
C LYS A 21 -17.77 1.16 -0.88
N LYS A 22 -17.14 1.68 0.20
CA LYS A 22 -16.79 3.10 0.31
C LYS A 22 -15.80 3.52 -0.78
N VAL A 23 -14.72 2.75 -0.95
CA VAL A 23 -13.66 3.04 -1.93
C VAL A 23 -14.17 2.88 -3.38
N GLU A 24 -15.00 1.87 -3.67
CA GLU A 24 -15.65 1.71 -4.98
C GLU A 24 -16.49 2.93 -5.35
N GLY A 25 -17.29 3.42 -4.40
CA GLY A 25 -18.11 4.62 -4.62
C GLY A 25 -17.27 5.88 -4.87
N LEU A 26 -16.19 6.08 -4.09
CA LEU A 26 -15.32 7.25 -4.22
C LEU A 26 -14.49 7.23 -5.51
N LEU A 27 -13.93 6.08 -5.87
CA LEU A 27 -13.01 5.95 -7.00
C LEU A 27 -13.68 5.49 -8.29
N GLN A 28 -14.98 5.15 -8.24
CA GLN A 28 -15.75 4.66 -9.40
C GLN A 28 -15.05 3.49 -10.10
N THR A 29 -14.57 2.56 -9.31
CA THR A 29 -13.89 1.34 -9.76
C THR A 29 -14.52 0.13 -9.09
N LYS A 30 -14.17 -1.07 -9.56
CA LYS A 30 -14.61 -2.33 -8.97
C LYS A 30 -13.41 -3.12 -8.46
N PHE A 31 -13.60 -3.75 -7.31
CA PHE A 31 -12.61 -4.64 -6.73
C PHE A 31 -12.91 -6.10 -7.07
N SER A 32 -11.88 -6.92 -7.07
CA SER A 32 -11.95 -8.36 -7.23
C SER A 32 -12.72 -9.04 -6.09
N THR A 33 -12.96 -10.32 -6.24
CA THR A 33 -13.36 -11.18 -5.12
C THR A 33 -12.28 -11.16 -4.02
N SER A 34 -12.67 -11.48 -2.78
CA SER A 34 -11.74 -11.51 -1.66
C SER A 34 -10.71 -12.63 -1.82
N GLY A 35 -9.44 -12.30 -1.56
CA GLY A 35 -8.34 -13.26 -1.40
C GLY A 35 -7.92 -13.36 0.07
N LYS A 36 -7.30 -14.49 0.46
CA LYS A 36 -6.83 -14.73 1.82
C LYS A 36 -5.33 -14.97 1.88
N HIS A 37 -4.69 -14.40 2.91
CA HIS A 37 -3.27 -14.62 3.22
C HIS A 37 -3.19 -15.44 4.51
N SER A 38 -3.15 -16.75 4.39
CA SER A 38 -3.20 -17.66 5.55
C SER A 38 -2.04 -17.42 6.52
N LEU A 39 -0.84 -17.12 6.02
CA LEU A 39 0.35 -16.84 6.84
C LEU A 39 0.18 -15.59 7.71
N MET A 40 -0.57 -14.59 7.24
CA MET A 40 -0.77 -13.32 7.95
C MET A 40 -2.16 -13.17 8.56
N ALA A 41 -3.04 -14.16 8.37
CA ALA A 41 -4.44 -14.12 8.82
C ALA A 41 -5.11 -12.80 8.41
N THR A 42 -4.91 -12.40 7.15
CA THR A 42 -5.51 -11.22 6.52
C THR A 42 -6.27 -11.60 5.27
N HIS A 43 -7.20 -10.76 4.88
CA HIS A 43 -7.90 -10.87 3.61
C HIS A 43 -7.88 -9.55 2.87
N ASN A 44 -7.98 -9.60 1.55
CA ASN A 44 -7.88 -8.42 0.71
C ASN A 44 -8.87 -8.43 -0.45
N ARG A 45 -8.99 -7.28 -1.11
CA ARG A 45 -9.55 -7.13 -2.45
C ARG A 45 -8.63 -6.24 -3.28
N LEU A 46 -8.52 -6.53 -4.56
CA LEU A 46 -7.62 -5.85 -5.48
C LEU A 46 -8.40 -5.13 -6.57
N ALA A 47 -7.93 -3.95 -6.96
CA ALA A 47 -8.42 -3.23 -8.12
C ALA A 47 -7.23 -2.79 -8.98
N ARG A 48 -7.27 -3.10 -10.28
CA ARG A 48 -6.26 -2.64 -11.23
C ARG A 48 -6.38 -1.14 -11.42
N LEU A 49 -5.23 -0.48 -11.50
CA LEU A 49 -5.05 0.90 -11.96
C LEU A 49 -4.46 0.87 -13.36
N GLN A 50 -4.26 2.01 -13.99
CA GLN A 50 -3.47 2.06 -15.23
C GLN A 50 -2.01 1.66 -14.98
N ASN A 51 -1.28 1.34 -16.05
CA ASN A 51 0.16 1.03 -16.04
C ASN A 51 0.55 -0.20 -15.20
N SER A 52 -0.32 -1.23 -15.12
CA SER A 52 -0.08 -2.47 -14.38
C SER A 52 0.19 -2.29 -12.87
N VAL A 53 -0.13 -1.13 -12.32
CA VAL A 53 -0.22 -0.89 -10.88
C VAL A 53 -1.58 -1.35 -10.37
N TYR A 54 -1.67 -1.80 -9.12
CA TYR A 54 -2.97 -2.07 -8.51
C TYR A 54 -3.11 -1.46 -7.11
N MET A 55 -4.33 -1.38 -6.64
CA MET A 55 -4.67 -1.00 -5.27
C MET A 55 -5.10 -2.26 -4.52
N GLU A 56 -4.59 -2.42 -3.31
CA GLU A 56 -5.02 -3.43 -2.36
C GLU A 56 -5.79 -2.77 -1.22
N ILE A 57 -7.02 -3.23 -0.96
CA ILE A 57 -7.68 -3.01 0.34
C ILE A 57 -7.46 -4.26 1.17
N ILE A 58 -6.88 -4.10 2.37
CA ILE A 58 -6.54 -5.20 3.26
C ILE A 58 -7.12 -5.00 4.67
N ALA A 59 -7.55 -6.09 5.28
CA ALA A 59 -8.03 -6.13 6.66
C ALA A 59 -7.57 -7.42 7.36
N ILE A 60 -7.62 -7.44 8.68
CA ILE A 60 -7.49 -8.66 9.46
C ILE A 60 -8.68 -9.56 9.12
N ASP A 61 -8.44 -10.84 8.81
CA ASP A 61 -9.51 -11.81 8.58
C ASP A 61 -10.05 -12.29 9.94
N PRO A 62 -11.31 -11.94 10.32
CA PRO A 62 -11.87 -12.32 11.59
C PRO A 62 -12.11 -13.84 11.72
N SER A 63 -12.08 -14.56 10.60
CA SER A 63 -12.26 -16.03 10.57
C SER A 63 -10.95 -16.80 10.68
N ALA A 64 -9.80 -16.12 10.65
CA ALA A 64 -8.48 -16.75 10.64
C ALA A 64 -7.70 -16.45 11.93
N SER A 65 -6.98 -17.45 12.42
CA SER A 65 -6.02 -17.29 13.52
C SER A 65 -4.65 -16.97 12.96
N PHE A 66 -3.97 -15.96 13.54
CA PHE A 66 -2.62 -15.61 13.16
C PHE A 66 -1.61 -16.66 13.69
N PRO A 67 -0.86 -17.33 12.82
CA PRO A 67 0.10 -18.37 13.22
C PRO A 67 1.41 -17.72 13.70
N LYS A 68 1.43 -17.19 14.94
CA LYS A 68 2.64 -16.62 15.51
C LYS A 68 3.82 -17.61 15.49
N SER A 69 4.99 -17.10 15.13
CA SER A 69 6.24 -17.87 15.15
C SER A 69 7.37 -16.99 15.70
N CYS A 70 8.52 -17.60 16.01
CA CYS A 70 9.72 -16.86 16.40
C CYS A 70 10.25 -15.93 15.31
N PHE A 71 9.80 -16.10 14.07
CA PHE A 71 10.19 -15.29 12.92
C PHE A 71 9.15 -14.24 12.53
N GLN A 72 7.90 -14.36 13.01
CA GLN A 72 6.82 -13.42 12.74
C GLN A 72 5.91 -13.33 13.96
N GLU A 73 6.07 -12.26 14.72
CA GLU A 73 5.35 -12.03 15.98
C GLU A 73 4.00 -11.35 15.77
N LYS A 74 3.91 -10.52 14.73
CA LYS A 74 2.73 -9.72 14.39
C LYS A 74 2.46 -9.76 12.88
N ARG A 75 1.23 -9.43 12.51
CA ARG A 75 0.85 -9.26 11.11
C ARG A 75 1.63 -8.14 10.45
N TRP A 76 1.81 -8.25 9.16
CA TRP A 76 2.42 -7.21 8.34
C TRP A 76 1.65 -5.87 8.34
N PHE A 77 2.24 -4.84 7.72
CA PHE A 77 1.63 -3.52 7.48
C PHE A 77 1.14 -2.81 8.74
N SER A 78 1.80 -3.04 9.88
CA SER A 78 1.43 -2.50 11.19
C SER A 78 -0.02 -2.81 11.60
N LEU A 79 -0.66 -3.83 11.04
CA LEU A 79 -2.07 -4.13 11.29
C LEU A 79 -2.38 -4.49 12.76
N ASP A 80 -1.42 -5.00 13.51
CA ASP A 80 -1.57 -5.28 14.95
C ASP A 80 -1.22 -4.08 15.85
N SER A 81 -0.82 -2.95 15.27
CA SER A 81 -0.55 -1.72 16.04
C SER A 81 -1.84 -1.08 16.53
N ALA A 82 -1.91 -0.76 17.82
CA ALA A 82 -3.07 -0.07 18.41
C ALA A 82 -3.33 1.30 17.75
N THR A 83 -2.28 1.99 17.31
CA THR A 83 -2.40 3.26 16.58
C THR A 83 -3.03 3.04 15.21
N THR A 84 -2.55 2.05 14.45
CA THR A 84 -3.15 1.68 13.16
C THR A 84 -4.61 1.29 13.34
N GLN A 85 -4.93 0.42 14.29
CA GLN A 85 -6.32 0.00 14.51
C GLN A 85 -7.26 1.18 14.84
N ARG A 86 -6.83 2.12 15.69
CA ARG A 86 -7.62 3.34 15.97
C ARG A 86 -7.87 4.20 14.72
N ARG A 87 -6.89 4.28 13.81
CA ARG A 87 -7.05 4.99 12.53
C ARG A 87 -8.04 4.27 11.62
N LEU A 88 -7.94 2.96 11.50
CA LEU A 88 -8.80 2.14 10.64
C LEU A 88 -10.27 2.15 11.09
N LEU A 89 -10.56 2.35 12.38
CA LEU A 89 -11.93 2.52 12.88
C LEU A 89 -12.62 3.79 12.34
N LYS A 90 -11.84 4.82 11.95
CA LYS A 90 -12.37 6.05 11.33
C LYS A 90 -12.71 5.86 9.85
N GLY A 91 -12.21 4.81 9.22
CA GLY A 91 -12.40 4.50 7.80
C GLY A 91 -11.17 3.91 7.14
N PRO A 92 -11.23 3.57 5.84
CA PRO A 92 -10.06 3.10 5.09
C PRO A 92 -8.93 4.13 5.13
N GLN A 93 -7.69 3.69 5.35
CA GLN A 93 -6.52 4.57 5.50
C GLN A 93 -5.36 4.12 4.60
N PRO A 94 -4.58 5.04 4.00
CA PRO A 94 -3.31 4.69 3.41
C PRO A 94 -2.41 4.02 4.46
N LEU A 95 -1.79 2.88 4.11
CA LEU A 95 -0.83 2.21 4.97
C LEU A 95 0.59 2.31 4.43
N CYS A 96 0.80 1.89 3.19
CA CYS A 96 2.10 1.86 2.55
C CYS A 96 1.96 1.71 1.05
N TRP A 97 3.11 1.64 0.39
CA TRP A 97 3.25 1.33 -1.02
C TRP A 97 4.32 0.26 -1.19
N VAL A 98 4.23 -0.46 -2.28
CA VAL A 98 5.06 -1.64 -2.56
C VAL A 98 5.75 -1.45 -3.90
N VAL A 99 7.03 -1.79 -3.94
CA VAL A 99 7.89 -1.64 -5.11
C VAL A 99 8.31 -3.01 -5.62
N ALA A 100 8.06 -3.26 -6.90
CA ALA A 100 8.52 -4.46 -7.58
C ALA A 100 10.02 -4.37 -7.87
N VAL A 101 10.74 -5.42 -7.51
CA VAL A 101 12.18 -5.56 -7.74
C VAL A 101 12.50 -6.88 -8.45
N ASN A 102 13.61 -6.91 -9.20
CA ASN A 102 14.02 -8.11 -9.96
C ASN A 102 14.87 -9.08 -9.14
N ASN A 103 15.47 -8.62 -8.04
CA ASN A 103 16.27 -9.43 -7.13
C ASN A 103 16.08 -8.86 -5.72
N ILE A 104 15.21 -9.48 -4.93
CA ILE A 104 14.80 -8.96 -3.64
C ILE A 104 15.92 -9.00 -2.61
N GLU A 105 16.83 -9.98 -2.65
CA GLU A 105 17.99 -10.05 -1.76
C GLU A 105 18.92 -8.86 -1.99
N GLN A 106 19.29 -8.62 -3.24
CA GLN A 106 20.16 -7.51 -3.60
C GLN A 106 19.51 -6.16 -3.28
N SER A 107 18.22 -6.01 -3.60
CA SER A 107 17.48 -4.77 -3.34
C SER A 107 17.33 -4.51 -1.85
N ALA A 108 17.00 -5.53 -1.05
CA ALA A 108 16.89 -5.41 0.40
C ALA A 108 18.24 -5.08 1.08
N SER A 109 19.35 -5.61 0.57
CA SER A 109 20.69 -5.30 1.08
C SER A 109 21.14 -3.87 0.76
N ASN A 110 20.66 -3.30 -0.35
CA ASN A 110 21.14 -2.03 -0.91
C ASN A 110 20.17 -0.85 -0.73
N CYS A 111 18.96 -1.08 -0.19
CA CYS A 111 17.93 -0.05 -0.11
C CYS A 111 18.20 1.08 0.90
N GLY A 112 19.22 0.97 1.73
CA GLY A 112 19.61 2.03 2.68
C GLY A 112 18.75 2.12 3.96
N TYR A 113 17.86 1.17 4.18
CA TYR A 113 17.06 0.99 5.40
C TYR A 113 16.86 -0.51 5.68
N SER A 114 16.22 -0.85 6.80
CA SER A 114 15.88 -2.24 7.12
C SER A 114 14.44 -2.56 6.66
N PRO A 115 14.24 -3.17 5.48
CA PRO A 115 12.89 -3.45 4.96
C PRO A 115 12.24 -4.67 5.62
N GLY A 116 12.97 -5.40 6.45
CA GLY A 116 12.52 -6.64 7.08
C GLY A 116 13.06 -7.89 6.39
N ARG A 117 12.59 -9.04 6.86
CA ARG A 117 12.98 -10.34 6.33
C ARG A 117 12.24 -10.66 5.02
N ILE A 118 12.94 -11.25 4.07
CA ILE A 118 12.32 -11.79 2.86
C ILE A 118 11.48 -13.00 3.24
N THR A 119 10.18 -12.93 2.96
CA THR A 119 9.20 -13.95 3.31
C THR A 119 8.49 -14.42 2.05
N GLU A 120 8.43 -15.74 1.87
CA GLU A 120 7.64 -16.35 0.81
C GLU A 120 6.16 -16.28 1.15
N MET A 121 5.38 -15.78 0.23
CA MET A 121 3.96 -15.55 0.37
C MET A 121 3.18 -16.28 -0.70
N SER A 122 1.94 -16.60 -0.38
CA SER A 122 1.03 -17.22 -1.35
C SER A 122 -0.41 -16.78 -1.12
N ARG A 123 -1.16 -16.70 -2.23
CA ARG A 123 -2.60 -16.53 -2.24
C ARG A 123 -3.17 -17.21 -3.50
N ASP A 124 -4.04 -18.14 -3.34
CA ASP A 124 -4.54 -18.96 -4.45
C ASP A 124 -3.37 -19.57 -5.24
N ASP A 125 -3.29 -19.36 -6.55
CA ASP A 125 -2.19 -19.83 -7.42
C ASP A 125 -1.00 -18.86 -7.47
N PHE A 126 -1.11 -17.69 -6.85
CA PHE A 126 -0.02 -16.72 -6.81
C PHE A 126 1.01 -17.06 -5.73
N ARG A 127 2.27 -16.88 -6.09
CA ARG A 127 3.42 -16.98 -5.19
C ARG A 127 4.30 -15.76 -5.41
N TRP A 128 4.84 -15.19 -4.33
CA TRP A 128 5.74 -14.06 -4.40
C TRP A 128 6.66 -14.03 -3.18
N ARG A 129 7.67 -13.19 -3.22
CA ARG A 129 8.51 -12.88 -2.06
C ARG A 129 8.32 -11.42 -1.67
N LEU A 130 8.23 -11.16 -0.37
CA LEU A 130 7.98 -9.84 0.17
C LEU A 130 8.87 -9.58 1.38
N THR A 131 9.33 -8.34 1.56
CA THR A 131 10.02 -7.95 2.80
C THR A 131 9.02 -7.68 3.90
N VAL A 132 9.17 -8.35 5.05
CA VAL A 132 8.27 -8.23 6.21
C VAL A 132 9.11 -8.11 7.47
N PRO A 133 9.04 -7.00 8.23
CA PRO A 133 9.66 -6.90 9.54
C PRO A 133 9.06 -7.91 10.53
N ASN A 134 9.89 -8.49 11.41
CA ASN A 134 9.44 -9.52 12.37
C ASN A 134 8.35 -8.99 13.32
N ASN A 135 8.47 -7.73 13.72
CA ASN A 135 7.47 -7.03 14.55
C ASN A 135 6.24 -6.55 13.75
N GLY A 136 6.21 -6.77 12.43
CA GLY A 136 5.12 -6.37 11.55
C GLY A 136 5.02 -4.88 11.24
N ASP A 137 5.90 -4.05 11.79
CA ASP A 137 5.83 -2.60 11.64
C ASP A 137 6.31 -2.14 10.25
N LEU A 138 5.69 -1.10 9.74
CA LEU A 138 6.07 -0.47 8.47
C LEU A 138 7.28 0.43 8.66
N SER A 139 8.25 0.35 7.76
CA SER A 139 9.45 1.21 7.75
C SER A 139 9.03 2.68 7.60
N ALA A 140 9.50 3.54 8.51
CA ALA A 140 9.10 4.94 8.58
C ALA A 140 7.57 5.15 8.49
N GLY A 141 6.78 4.30 9.16
CA GLY A 141 5.32 4.40 9.15
C GLY A 141 4.66 4.18 7.78
N GLY A 142 5.34 3.53 6.84
CA GLY A 142 4.85 3.25 5.49
C GLY A 142 5.37 4.22 4.41
N ILE A 143 6.17 5.22 4.80
CA ILE A 143 6.80 6.17 3.88
C ILE A 143 7.87 5.48 3.04
N LEU A 144 8.70 4.62 3.65
CA LEU A 144 9.64 3.77 2.94
C LEU A 144 8.92 2.53 2.39
N PRO A 145 9.19 2.12 1.14
CA PRO A 145 8.42 1.08 0.48
C PRO A 145 8.66 -0.31 1.08
N VAL A 146 7.69 -1.18 0.88
CA VAL A 146 7.86 -2.62 1.01
C VAL A 146 8.36 -3.15 -0.33
N LEU A 147 9.28 -4.13 -0.33
CA LEU A 147 9.82 -4.71 -1.56
C LEU A 147 9.10 -6.01 -1.89
N ILE A 148 8.75 -6.18 -3.16
CA ILE A 148 8.13 -7.40 -3.67
C ILE A 148 8.89 -7.93 -4.90
N GLU A 149 9.00 -9.24 -4.99
CA GLU A 149 9.47 -9.92 -6.16
C GLU A 149 8.46 -10.98 -6.62
N TRP A 150 8.04 -10.86 -7.86
CA TRP A 150 7.16 -11.82 -8.51
C TRP A 150 7.96 -12.80 -9.35
N PRO A 151 7.56 -14.06 -9.44
CA PRO A 151 8.03 -14.93 -10.53
C PRO A 151 7.72 -14.29 -11.88
N LYS A 152 8.61 -14.44 -12.85
CA LYS A 152 8.46 -13.83 -14.19
C LYS A 152 7.05 -14.06 -14.76
N GLY A 153 6.40 -12.97 -15.19
CA GLY A 153 5.08 -13.01 -15.84
C GLY A 153 3.92 -13.38 -14.90
N LYS A 154 4.02 -13.12 -13.60
CA LYS A 154 3.02 -13.50 -12.59
C LYS A 154 2.43 -12.35 -11.80
N ASN A 155 2.54 -11.08 -12.26
CA ASN A 155 1.91 -9.96 -11.57
C ASN A 155 0.38 -10.07 -11.63
N PRO A 156 -0.34 -10.01 -10.49
CA PRO A 156 -1.80 -10.13 -10.46
C PRO A 156 -2.54 -9.04 -11.23
N ALA A 157 -1.94 -7.86 -11.44
CA ALA A 157 -2.56 -6.80 -12.23
C ALA A 157 -2.84 -7.24 -13.68
N GLU A 158 -2.05 -8.15 -14.24
CA GLU A 158 -2.25 -8.64 -15.61
C GLU A 158 -3.51 -9.50 -15.75
N ALA A 159 -3.90 -10.20 -14.68
CA ALA A 159 -5.10 -11.04 -14.65
C ALA A 159 -6.38 -10.25 -14.31
N MET A 160 -6.27 -9.00 -13.87
CA MET A 160 -7.42 -8.17 -13.51
C MET A 160 -7.99 -7.43 -14.74
N PRO A 161 -9.31 -7.14 -14.76
CA PRO A 161 -9.90 -6.26 -15.76
C PRO A 161 -9.18 -4.91 -15.84
N LYS A 162 -9.02 -4.38 -17.05
CA LYS A 162 -8.45 -3.03 -17.24
C LYS A 162 -9.35 -1.98 -16.57
N SER A 163 -8.75 -0.93 -16.08
CA SER A 163 -9.41 0.18 -15.38
C SER A 163 -8.89 1.52 -15.91
N ASP A 164 -9.77 2.51 -15.96
CA ASP A 164 -9.42 3.90 -16.28
C ASP A 164 -9.04 4.71 -15.05
N LEU A 165 -8.99 4.08 -13.87
CA LEU A 165 -8.51 4.69 -12.64
C LEU A 165 -6.99 4.88 -12.68
N VAL A 166 -6.53 6.10 -12.47
CA VAL A 166 -5.11 6.47 -12.57
C VAL A 166 -4.56 6.86 -11.21
N LEU A 167 -3.46 6.26 -10.78
CA LEU A 167 -2.64 6.77 -9.69
C LEU A 167 -1.83 7.97 -10.23
N LYS A 168 -2.19 9.16 -9.76
CA LYS A 168 -1.55 10.42 -10.20
C LYS A 168 -0.34 10.80 -9.37
N GLU A 169 -0.36 10.44 -8.07
CA GLU A 169 0.70 10.85 -7.16
C GLU A 169 0.70 9.96 -5.90
N VAL A 170 1.90 9.60 -5.45
CA VAL A 170 2.20 9.10 -4.12
C VAL A 170 2.96 10.21 -3.40
N THR A 171 2.32 10.88 -2.44
CA THR A 171 2.96 11.92 -1.65
C THR A 171 3.48 11.33 -0.35
N LEU A 172 4.78 11.46 -0.13
CA LEU A 172 5.51 11.02 1.06
C LEU A 172 5.85 12.27 1.89
N ILE A 173 5.32 12.37 3.10
CA ILE A 173 5.54 13.54 3.97
C ILE A 173 6.42 13.08 5.13
N HIS A 174 7.55 13.78 5.35
CA HIS A 174 8.52 13.41 6.39
C HIS A 174 9.24 14.66 6.93
N PRO A 175 9.61 14.72 8.24
CA PRO A 175 10.36 15.85 8.80
C PRO A 175 11.79 15.96 8.23
N ASN A 176 12.31 14.94 7.58
CA ASN A 176 13.57 14.99 6.85
C ASN A 176 13.38 14.47 5.41
N PRO A 177 12.87 15.30 4.47
CA PRO A 177 12.63 14.90 3.09
C PRO A 177 13.90 14.47 2.36
N ASN A 178 15.05 15.12 2.61
CA ASN A 178 16.32 14.79 1.97
C ASN A 178 16.76 13.34 2.29
N TYR A 179 16.48 12.85 3.49
CA TYR A 179 16.76 11.46 3.88
C TYR A 179 15.92 10.49 3.01
N ILE A 180 14.65 10.79 2.80
CA ILE A 180 13.76 9.96 1.95
C ILE A 180 14.22 10.02 0.48
N GLU A 181 14.55 11.21 -0.03
CA GLU A 181 15.08 11.39 -1.40
C GLU A 181 16.35 10.58 -1.65
N LEU A 182 17.28 10.59 -0.70
CA LEU A 182 18.53 9.83 -0.79
C LEU A 182 18.26 8.33 -0.94
N ILE A 183 17.36 7.79 -0.11
CA ILE A 183 16.99 6.37 -0.15
C ILE A 183 16.31 6.02 -1.49
N LEU A 184 15.29 6.77 -1.90
CA LEU A 184 14.54 6.46 -3.11
C LEU A 184 15.38 6.61 -4.38
N SER A 185 16.30 7.59 -4.41
CA SER A 185 17.24 7.75 -5.51
C SER A 185 18.21 6.57 -5.63
N ALA A 186 18.67 6.03 -4.51
CA ALA A 186 19.55 4.86 -4.51
C ALA A 186 18.84 3.59 -5.02
N MET A 187 17.51 3.53 -4.91
CA MET A 187 16.68 2.41 -5.36
C MET A 187 16.23 2.53 -6.83
N ASP A 188 16.48 3.67 -7.50
CA ASP A 188 16.09 3.96 -8.89
C ASP A 188 14.60 3.64 -9.15
N ILE A 189 13.71 4.20 -8.30
CA ILE A 189 12.27 3.93 -8.36
C ILE A 189 11.60 4.87 -9.35
N ALA A 190 10.93 4.29 -10.35
CA ALA A 190 10.09 5.03 -11.28
C ALA A 190 8.65 5.12 -10.76
N GLY A 191 8.05 6.29 -10.91
CA GLY A 191 6.65 6.51 -10.56
C GLY A 191 6.33 7.97 -10.22
N PRO A 192 5.06 8.28 -10.03
CA PRO A 192 4.62 9.63 -9.69
C PRO A 192 4.77 9.88 -8.17
N ILE A 193 6.02 10.03 -7.71
CA ILE A 193 6.36 10.20 -6.29
C ILE A 193 6.70 11.66 -6.02
N THR A 194 6.14 12.22 -4.96
CA THR A 194 6.45 13.57 -4.45
C THR A 194 6.83 13.46 -2.98
N ILE A 195 7.93 14.10 -2.58
CA ILE A 195 8.39 14.12 -1.19
C ILE A 195 8.18 15.54 -0.65
N LYS A 196 7.60 15.66 0.55
CA LYS A 196 7.30 16.94 1.19
C LYS A 196 7.79 16.96 2.64
N PHE A 197 8.13 18.15 3.12
CA PHE A 197 8.39 18.39 4.53
C PHE A 197 7.08 18.42 5.32
N GLY A 198 7.04 17.78 6.49
CA GLY A 198 5.90 17.81 7.42
C GLY A 198 5.89 16.60 8.35
N GLU A 199 4.80 16.50 9.12
CA GLU A 199 4.56 15.33 9.98
C GLU A 199 4.44 14.06 9.13
N PRO A 200 4.96 12.91 9.60
CA PRO A 200 4.99 11.68 8.84
C PRO A 200 3.61 11.26 8.35
N ALA A 201 3.44 11.20 7.04
CA ALA A 201 2.18 10.79 6.40
C ALA A 201 2.43 10.27 4.98
N ILE A 202 1.51 9.44 4.49
CA ILE A 202 1.45 9.03 3.10
C ILE A 202 0.08 9.39 2.52
N GLN A 203 0.06 9.86 1.28
CA GLN A 203 -1.17 10.20 0.56
C GLN A 203 -1.13 9.61 -0.85
N PHE A 204 -2.29 9.21 -1.35
CA PHE A 204 -2.47 8.72 -2.72
C PHE A 204 -3.48 9.60 -3.45
N LYS A 205 -3.08 10.18 -4.57
CA LYS A 205 -3.95 10.98 -5.42
C LYS A 205 -4.33 10.19 -6.67
N PHE A 206 -5.62 10.15 -6.94
CA PHE A 206 -6.19 9.46 -8.09
C PHE A 206 -6.90 10.41 -9.02
N LYS A 207 -6.94 10.04 -10.32
CA LYS A 207 -7.90 10.54 -11.28
C LYS A 207 -8.89 9.40 -11.57
N THR A 208 -10.17 9.63 -11.28
CA THR A 208 -11.24 8.66 -11.48
C THR A 208 -11.64 8.57 -12.95
N PRO A 209 -12.38 7.52 -13.39
CA PRO A 209 -12.85 7.39 -14.78
C PRO A 209 -13.67 8.57 -15.29
N ASN A 210 -14.44 9.22 -14.43
CA ASN A 210 -15.21 10.43 -14.77
C ASN A 210 -14.41 11.74 -14.68
N GLY A 211 -13.09 11.67 -14.46
CA GLY A 211 -12.18 12.81 -14.49
C GLY A 211 -11.95 13.53 -13.16
N ASN A 212 -12.64 13.15 -12.08
CA ASN A 212 -12.47 13.78 -10.76
C ASN A 212 -11.13 13.41 -10.13
N ASN A 213 -10.58 14.34 -9.34
CA ASN A 213 -9.42 14.05 -8.50
C ASN A 213 -9.89 13.65 -7.10
N VAL A 214 -9.34 12.56 -6.58
CA VAL A 214 -9.60 12.05 -5.23
C VAL A 214 -8.27 11.87 -4.52
N VAL A 215 -8.18 12.36 -3.28
CA VAL A 215 -6.99 12.18 -2.43
C VAL A 215 -7.35 11.30 -1.24
N PHE A 216 -6.61 10.22 -1.06
CA PHE A 216 -6.62 9.42 0.15
C PHE A 216 -5.50 9.88 1.06
N SER A 217 -5.86 10.36 2.26
CA SER A 217 -4.93 10.75 3.33
C SER A 217 -5.51 10.35 4.68
N GLU A 218 -4.71 10.41 5.74
CA GLU A 218 -5.12 10.03 7.09
C GLU A 218 -6.37 10.75 7.63
N ASN A 219 -6.67 11.95 7.14
CA ASN A 219 -7.76 12.78 7.62
C ASN A 219 -8.88 13.01 6.59
N CYS A 220 -8.80 12.47 5.40
CA CYS A 220 -9.66 12.85 4.27
C CYS A 220 -10.96 12.03 4.15
N LEU A 221 -11.24 11.09 5.05
CA LEU A 221 -12.47 10.29 5.05
C LEU A 221 -13.41 10.60 6.23
N ALA A 222 -13.12 11.67 6.98
CA ALA A 222 -14.10 12.29 7.87
C ALA A 222 -15.04 13.13 7.00
N GLU A 223 -16.26 12.64 6.85
CA GLU A 223 -17.46 13.27 6.28
C GLU A 223 -17.33 14.66 5.63
N GLY A 224 -17.58 14.71 4.32
CA GLY A 224 -18.24 15.84 3.65
C GLY A 224 -17.69 17.25 3.91
N GLN A 225 -16.44 17.54 3.53
CA GLN A 225 -16.05 18.91 3.26
C GLN A 225 -15.47 19.03 1.86
N ASP A 226 -16.24 19.70 1.01
CA ASP A 226 -15.85 20.17 -0.31
C ASP A 226 -14.61 21.07 -0.16
N PRO A 227 -13.45 20.77 -0.79
CA PRO A 227 -12.25 21.59 -0.66
C PRO A 227 -12.33 22.95 -1.40
N THR A 228 -13.49 23.35 -1.92
CA THR A 228 -13.67 24.60 -2.68
C THR A 228 -14.07 25.83 -1.84
N THR A 229 -14.11 25.76 -0.50
CA THR A 229 -14.49 26.92 0.34
C THR A 229 -13.40 27.41 1.30
N ALA A 230 -12.14 27.33 0.93
CA ALA A 230 -11.03 27.90 1.71
C ALA A 230 -10.21 28.93 0.92
N GLU A 231 -10.90 29.86 0.23
CA GLU A 231 -10.33 31.15 -0.18
C GLU A 231 -11.40 32.21 -0.08
N GLN A 232 -11.51 32.80 1.10
CA GLN A 232 -11.94 34.19 1.34
C GLN A 232 -12.01 34.42 2.86
N TYR A 233 -10.90 34.91 3.42
CA TYR A 233 -10.86 36.01 4.40
C TYR A 233 -9.40 36.33 4.71
#